data_687c409b61f5ea5e4b8c2dc82f725bbb
#
_entry.id   687c409b61f5ea5e4b8c2dc82f725bbb
#
_cell.length_a   1.000
_cell.length_b   1.000
_cell.length_c   1.000
_cell.angle_alpha   90.00
_cell.angle_beta   90.00
_cell.angle_gamma   90.00
#
_symmetry.space_group_name_H-M   'P 1'
#
loop_
_entity.id
_entity.type
_entity.pdbx_description
1 polymer ?
#
loop_
_entity_poly.entity_id
_entity_poly.type
_entity_poly.pdbx_seq_one_letter_code
_entity_poly.pdbx_strand_id
1 'polypeptide(L)'
;LMVALTGLLGVLSVLCSWNEIQRRIGFFHLNLLWILGGVIGVFLAIDLFLFFFFWEMMLVPMYFLIALWGHSSDDGKKTRIYAATKFFIFTQASGLVMLVAILGLVFVNFNATGVITFDYATLLKTQLSPHVEWLLMLGFFVAFAVKMPVVPVHSWLPDAHAQAPTAGSVDLAGILLKTAAYGLIRFALPLFPNASAEFAPIAMWLGIIGIFYGALLSFAQTDIKRLVAYSSVSHMGFVMIGIYSGSQVALQGVVVQMIAHGLSAAALFILCGQLYERLHTRDMRKMGGLWSRMPLSLIHISEPTRQ
;
A
#
# COMPACT_ATOMS: atom_id res chain seq x y z
N LEU A 1 6.99 -15.70 0.91
CA LEU A 1 5.97 -15.35 1.91
C LEU A 1 4.98 -14.32 1.37
N MET A 2 5.43 -13.14 0.86
CA MET A 2 4.55 -12.12 0.27
C MET A 2 3.77 -12.63 -0.96
N VAL A 3 4.37 -13.44 -1.82
CA VAL A 3 3.68 -14.09 -2.96
C VAL A 3 2.55 -15.01 -2.48
N ALA A 4 2.77 -15.79 -1.42
CA ALA A 4 1.72 -16.63 -0.83
C ALA A 4 0.57 -15.80 -0.24
N LEU A 5 0.88 -14.70 0.46
CA LEU A 5 -0.11 -13.75 0.93
C LEU A 5 -0.90 -13.14 -0.23
N THR A 6 -0.22 -12.78 -1.33
CA THR A 6 -0.88 -12.25 -2.54
C THR A 6 -1.85 -13.25 -3.14
N GLY A 7 -1.46 -14.53 -3.25
CA GLY A 7 -2.35 -15.58 -3.74
C GLY A 7 -3.58 -15.77 -2.85
N LEU A 8 -3.40 -15.82 -1.54
CA LEU A 8 -4.50 -15.96 -0.58
C LEU A 8 -5.47 -14.77 -0.66
N LEU A 9 -4.97 -13.54 -0.60
CA LEU A 9 -5.80 -12.35 -0.65
C LEU A 9 -6.44 -12.15 -2.03
N GLY A 10 -5.77 -12.57 -3.10
CA GLY A 10 -6.33 -12.59 -4.45
C GLY A 10 -7.55 -13.50 -4.57
N VAL A 11 -7.52 -14.68 -3.97
CA VAL A 11 -8.70 -15.56 -3.91
C VAL A 11 -9.82 -14.90 -3.11
N LEU A 12 -9.50 -14.30 -1.96
CA LEU A 12 -10.48 -13.62 -1.12
C LEU A 12 -11.09 -12.39 -1.82
N SER A 13 -10.30 -11.63 -2.60
CA SER A 13 -10.79 -10.48 -3.35
C SER A 13 -11.75 -10.88 -4.47
N VAL A 14 -11.50 -12.00 -5.16
CA VAL A 14 -12.44 -12.57 -6.12
C VAL A 14 -13.73 -13.01 -5.42
N LEU A 15 -13.61 -13.74 -4.32
CA LEU A 15 -14.80 -14.25 -3.58
C LEU A 15 -15.67 -13.12 -3.03
N CYS A 16 -15.09 -12.08 -2.43
CA CYS A 16 -15.86 -10.96 -1.87
C CYS A 16 -16.55 -10.10 -2.94
N SER A 17 -16.05 -10.11 -4.18
CA SER A 17 -16.65 -9.36 -5.30
C SER A 17 -17.74 -10.13 -6.06
N TRP A 18 -17.96 -11.42 -5.74
CA TRP A 18 -18.81 -12.31 -6.53
C TRP A 18 -20.24 -11.81 -6.70
N ASN A 19 -20.83 -11.28 -5.64
CA ASN A 19 -22.19 -10.72 -5.64
C ASN A 19 -22.22 -9.18 -5.80
N GLU A 20 -21.15 -8.49 -5.36
CA GLU A 20 -21.07 -7.02 -5.40
C GLU A 20 -21.06 -6.49 -6.83
N ILE A 21 -20.38 -7.20 -7.75
CA ILE A 21 -20.14 -6.72 -9.10
C ILE A 21 -21.11 -7.33 -10.11
N GLN A 22 -22.02 -6.48 -10.64
CA GLN A 22 -23.06 -6.89 -11.60
C GLN A 22 -22.83 -6.32 -13.01
N ARG A 23 -21.89 -5.37 -13.18
CA ARG A 23 -21.66 -4.72 -14.47
C ARG A 23 -20.23 -4.94 -14.93
N ARG A 24 -20.04 -5.30 -16.21
CA ARG A 24 -18.71 -5.52 -16.82
C ARG A 24 -17.83 -6.47 -16.01
N ILE A 25 -18.41 -7.57 -15.55
CA ILE A 25 -17.79 -8.54 -14.65
C ILE A 25 -16.44 -9.03 -15.18
N GLY A 26 -16.36 -9.41 -16.45
CA GLY A 26 -15.10 -9.86 -17.06
C GLY A 26 -14.00 -8.80 -17.03
N PHE A 27 -14.33 -7.54 -17.30
CA PHE A 27 -13.35 -6.45 -17.23
C PHE A 27 -12.94 -6.13 -15.79
N PHE A 28 -13.84 -6.29 -14.82
CA PHE A 28 -13.50 -6.16 -13.40
C PHE A 28 -12.47 -7.20 -12.98
N HIS A 29 -12.73 -8.48 -13.23
CA HIS A 29 -11.81 -9.56 -12.85
C HIS A 29 -10.50 -9.51 -13.64
N LEU A 30 -10.51 -9.06 -14.91
CA LEU A 30 -9.28 -8.81 -15.65
C LEU A 30 -8.38 -7.79 -14.92
N ASN A 31 -8.93 -6.65 -14.46
CA ASN A 31 -8.17 -5.65 -13.71
C ASN A 31 -7.68 -6.21 -12.37
N LEU A 32 -8.49 -7.00 -11.68
CA LEU A 32 -8.11 -7.63 -10.42
C LEU A 32 -6.92 -8.57 -10.60
N LEU A 33 -7.00 -9.49 -11.57
CA LEU A 33 -5.91 -10.41 -11.89
C LEU A 33 -4.65 -9.68 -12.39
N TRP A 34 -4.82 -8.59 -13.12
CA TRP A 34 -3.70 -7.74 -13.55
C TRP A 34 -2.96 -7.14 -12.37
N ILE A 35 -3.68 -6.63 -11.34
CA ILE A 35 -3.07 -6.15 -10.10
C ILE A 35 -2.28 -7.27 -9.43
N LEU A 36 -2.88 -8.44 -9.26
CA LEU A 36 -2.22 -9.59 -8.62
C LEU A 36 -0.96 -10.00 -9.37
N GLY A 37 -1.01 -10.06 -10.71
CA GLY A 37 0.17 -10.32 -11.55
C GLY A 37 1.27 -9.28 -11.35
N GLY A 38 0.90 -8.00 -11.29
CA GLY A 38 1.84 -6.91 -11.03
C GLY A 38 2.49 -7.00 -9.65
N VAL A 39 1.70 -7.29 -8.61
CA VAL A 39 2.22 -7.47 -7.24
C VAL A 39 3.18 -8.66 -7.15
N ILE A 40 2.84 -9.80 -7.75
CA ILE A 40 3.74 -10.96 -7.81
C ILE A 40 5.03 -10.60 -8.54
N GLY A 41 4.92 -9.88 -9.66
CA GLY A 41 6.08 -9.40 -10.41
C GLY A 41 7.00 -8.51 -9.59
N VAL A 42 6.44 -7.58 -8.79
CA VAL A 42 7.22 -6.73 -7.86
C VAL A 42 8.01 -7.57 -6.86
N PHE A 43 7.38 -8.60 -6.26
CA PHE A 43 8.05 -9.44 -5.26
C PHE A 43 9.08 -10.40 -5.84
N LEU A 44 9.00 -10.74 -7.12
CA LEU A 44 9.91 -11.66 -7.79
C LEU A 44 10.98 -10.95 -8.64
N ALA A 45 10.86 -9.65 -8.88
CA ALA A 45 11.81 -8.90 -9.69
C ALA A 45 13.20 -8.87 -9.03
N ILE A 46 14.22 -9.27 -9.81
CA ILE A 46 15.66 -9.18 -9.47
C ILE A 46 16.38 -8.14 -10.31
N ASP A 47 15.68 -7.48 -11.20
CA ASP A 47 16.10 -6.39 -12.07
C ASP A 47 15.33 -5.14 -11.72
N LEU A 48 16.00 -3.98 -11.59
CA LEU A 48 15.37 -2.74 -11.13
C LEU A 48 14.40 -2.16 -12.15
N PHE A 49 14.65 -2.36 -13.46
CA PHE A 49 13.70 -1.90 -14.48
C PHE A 49 12.44 -2.77 -14.47
N LEU A 50 12.60 -4.08 -14.33
CA LEU A 50 11.49 -5.02 -14.19
C LEU A 50 10.68 -4.76 -12.91
N PHE A 51 11.36 -4.44 -11.80
CA PHE A 51 10.71 -4.01 -10.56
C PHE A 51 9.85 -2.76 -10.79
N PHE A 52 10.42 -1.73 -11.43
CA PHE A 52 9.70 -0.50 -11.77
C PHE A 52 8.52 -0.78 -12.72
N PHE A 53 8.71 -1.60 -13.75
CA PHE A 53 7.66 -1.97 -14.69
C PHE A 53 6.44 -2.58 -13.97
N PHE A 54 6.66 -3.57 -13.12
CA PHE A 54 5.58 -4.20 -12.35
C PHE A 54 4.98 -3.24 -11.30
N TRP A 55 5.80 -2.36 -10.74
CA TRP A 55 5.35 -1.32 -9.81
C TRP A 55 4.35 -0.35 -10.44
N GLU A 56 4.59 0.06 -11.68
CA GLU A 56 3.69 0.93 -12.44
C GLU A 56 2.50 0.15 -13.02
N MET A 57 2.71 -1.09 -13.42
CA MET A 57 1.68 -1.93 -14.04
C MET A 57 0.43 -2.10 -13.14
N MET A 58 0.58 -2.02 -11.82
CA MET A 58 -0.54 -2.12 -10.87
C MET A 58 -1.44 -0.88 -10.83
N LEU A 59 -0.95 0.28 -11.27
CA LEU A 59 -1.66 1.56 -11.09
C LEU A 59 -2.87 1.68 -11.99
N VAL A 60 -2.71 1.32 -13.25
CA VAL A 60 -3.76 1.45 -14.27
C VAL A 60 -5.00 0.61 -13.92
N PRO A 61 -4.88 -0.69 -13.62
CA PRO A 61 -6.05 -1.48 -13.24
C PRO A 61 -6.69 -1.01 -11.94
N MET A 62 -5.91 -0.57 -10.94
CA MET A 62 -6.47 -0.02 -9.70
C MET A 62 -7.24 1.29 -9.96
N TYR A 63 -6.73 2.16 -10.83
CA TYR A 63 -7.47 3.34 -11.28
C TYR A 63 -8.83 2.96 -11.87
N PHE A 64 -8.89 1.97 -12.77
CA PHE A 64 -10.14 1.51 -13.36
C PHE A 64 -11.08 0.89 -12.32
N LEU A 65 -10.58 0.09 -11.37
CA LEU A 65 -11.40 -0.47 -10.31
C LEU A 65 -12.10 0.63 -9.50
N ILE A 66 -11.38 1.67 -9.11
CA ILE A 66 -11.95 2.79 -8.36
C ILE A 66 -12.89 3.64 -9.25
N ALA A 67 -12.46 3.99 -10.47
CA ALA A 67 -13.20 4.90 -11.33
C ALA A 67 -14.52 4.32 -11.87
N LEU A 68 -14.56 3.01 -12.19
CA LEU A 68 -15.71 2.38 -12.84
C LEU A 68 -16.67 1.71 -11.84
N TRP A 69 -16.15 1.06 -10.81
CA TRP A 69 -16.95 0.31 -9.82
C TRP A 69 -16.92 0.90 -8.42
N GLY A 70 -16.18 1.97 -8.22
CA GLY A 70 -16.12 2.66 -6.94
C GLY A 70 -17.42 3.39 -6.60
N HIS A 71 -17.54 3.75 -5.31
CA HIS A 71 -18.64 4.52 -4.77
C HIS A 71 -18.29 6.02 -4.73
N SER A 72 -19.29 6.89 -4.65
CA SER A 72 -19.09 8.32 -4.35
C SER A 72 -19.57 8.61 -2.94
N SER A 73 -19.02 9.65 -2.28
CA SER A 73 -19.51 10.04 -0.96
C SER A 73 -20.97 10.54 -1.04
N ASP A 74 -21.72 10.33 0.03
CA ASP A 74 -23.15 10.69 0.10
C ASP A 74 -23.38 12.20 -0.08
N ASP A 75 -22.39 13.04 0.31
CA ASP A 75 -22.42 14.49 0.13
C ASP A 75 -21.99 14.96 -1.29
N GLY A 76 -21.65 14.05 -2.18
CA GLY A 76 -21.22 14.32 -3.55
C GLY A 76 -19.88 15.06 -3.69
N LYS A 77 -19.23 15.45 -2.58
CA LYS A 77 -17.98 16.23 -2.61
C LYS A 77 -16.77 15.40 -3.06
N LYS A 78 -16.75 14.10 -2.73
CA LYS A 78 -15.67 13.19 -3.10
C LYS A 78 -16.21 12.08 -3.99
N THR A 79 -16.08 12.27 -5.29
CA THR A 79 -16.49 11.28 -6.28
C THR A 79 -15.43 10.18 -6.41
N ARG A 80 -15.84 9.03 -6.94
CA ARG A 80 -14.93 7.93 -7.30
C ARG A 80 -13.85 8.36 -8.30
N ILE A 81 -14.20 9.26 -9.25
CA ILE A 81 -13.25 9.79 -10.22
C ILE A 81 -12.19 10.66 -9.53
N TYR A 82 -12.59 11.53 -8.60
CA TYR A 82 -11.64 12.32 -7.80
C TYR A 82 -10.67 11.41 -7.05
N ALA A 83 -11.18 10.37 -6.38
CA ALA A 83 -10.35 9.45 -5.61
C ALA A 83 -9.38 8.65 -6.51
N ALA A 84 -9.87 8.15 -7.65
CA ALA A 84 -9.05 7.44 -8.64
C ALA A 84 -7.95 8.33 -9.21
N THR A 85 -8.30 9.57 -9.60
CA THR A 85 -7.34 10.54 -10.16
C THR A 85 -6.30 10.94 -9.11
N LYS A 86 -6.72 11.20 -7.87
CA LYS A 86 -5.81 11.52 -6.78
C LYS A 86 -4.84 10.37 -6.50
N PHE A 87 -5.35 9.14 -6.39
CA PHE A 87 -4.52 7.93 -6.27
C PHE A 87 -3.49 7.87 -7.40
N PHE A 88 -3.94 7.99 -8.65
CA PHE A 88 -3.08 7.88 -9.83
C PHE A 88 -1.99 8.95 -9.85
N ILE A 89 -2.32 10.23 -9.61
CA ILE A 89 -1.35 11.33 -9.62
C ILE A 89 -0.27 11.13 -8.54
N PHE A 90 -0.68 10.80 -7.30
CA PHE A 90 0.28 10.59 -6.20
C PHE A 90 1.23 9.44 -6.49
N THR A 91 0.69 8.30 -6.91
CA THR A 91 1.49 7.09 -7.14
C THR A 91 2.33 7.18 -8.41
N GLN A 92 1.79 7.70 -9.50
CA GLN A 92 2.52 7.88 -10.77
C GLN A 92 3.66 8.90 -10.62
N ALA A 93 3.40 10.07 -10.01
CA ALA A 93 4.43 11.08 -9.83
C ALA A 93 5.60 10.55 -8.99
N SER A 94 5.29 9.82 -7.91
CA SER A 94 6.32 9.23 -7.06
C SER A 94 7.08 8.08 -7.75
N GLY A 95 6.40 7.28 -8.56
CA GLY A 95 7.04 6.22 -9.36
C GLY A 95 8.01 6.78 -10.39
N LEU A 96 7.67 7.88 -11.06
CA LEU A 96 8.58 8.55 -11.99
C LEU A 96 9.84 9.08 -11.29
N VAL A 97 9.74 9.55 -10.05
CA VAL A 97 10.91 9.95 -9.27
C VAL A 97 11.83 8.74 -9.01
N MET A 98 11.25 7.57 -8.69
CA MET A 98 12.03 6.34 -8.56
C MET A 98 12.69 5.92 -9.88
N LEU A 99 11.99 6.05 -11.01
CA LEU A 99 12.57 5.75 -12.32
C LEU A 99 13.81 6.62 -12.58
N VAL A 100 13.72 7.93 -12.32
CA VAL A 100 14.87 8.84 -12.46
C VAL A 100 16.04 8.38 -11.57
N ALA A 101 15.76 7.95 -10.33
CA ALA A 101 16.79 7.43 -9.44
C ALA A 101 17.41 6.11 -9.96
N ILE A 102 16.60 5.19 -10.50
CA ILE A 102 17.08 3.95 -11.12
C ILE A 102 18.00 4.27 -12.30
N LEU A 103 17.55 5.16 -13.21
CA LEU A 103 18.35 5.57 -14.37
C LEU A 103 19.65 6.27 -13.93
N GLY A 104 19.58 7.09 -12.89
CA GLY A 104 20.76 7.72 -12.29
C GLY A 104 21.77 6.71 -11.77
N LEU A 105 21.29 5.67 -11.06
CA LEU A 105 22.17 4.58 -10.57
C LEU A 105 22.81 3.80 -11.72
N VAL A 106 22.02 3.46 -12.74
CA VAL A 106 22.53 2.80 -13.95
C VAL A 106 23.58 3.65 -14.68
N PHE A 107 23.35 4.96 -14.77
CA PHE A 107 24.28 5.90 -15.39
C PHE A 107 25.61 5.98 -14.63
N VAL A 108 25.57 6.01 -13.30
CA VAL A 108 26.80 6.00 -12.48
C VAL A 108 27.55 4.69 -12.67
N ASN A 109 26.86 3.57 -12.68
CA ASN A 109 27.47 2.26 -12.96
C ASN A 109 28.09 2.21 -14.36
N PHE A 110 27.39 2.70 -15.38
CA PHE A 110 27.88 2.77 -16.75
C PHE A 110 29.18 3.59 -16.86
N ASN A 111 29.25 4.75 -16.21
CA ASN A 111 30.46 5.57 -16.22
C ASN A 111 31.67 4.87 -15.56
N ALA A 112 31.41 3.97 -14.59
CA ALA A 112 32.47 3.23 -13.91
C ALA A 112 32.90 1.95 -14.65
N THR A 113 31.95 1.26 -15.31
CA THR A 113 32.17 -0.09 -15.87
C THR A 113 32.07 -0.17 -17.39
N GLY A 114 31.50 0.85 -18.05
CA GLY A 114 31.17 0.82 -19.48
C GLY A 114 29.99 -0.06 -19.86
N VAL A 115 29.29 -0.68 -18.89
CA VAL A 115 28.18 -1.62 -19.12
C VAL A 115 26.87 -1.03 -18.62
N ILE A 116 25.87 -0.97 -19.50
CA ILE A 116 24.48 -0.63 -19.11
C ILE A 116 23.81 -1.90 -18.59
N THR A 117 23.38 -1.88 -17.34
CA THR A 117 22.66 -2.99 -16.70
C THR A 117 21.66 -2.49 -15.69
N PHE A 118 20.55 -3.22 -15.54
CA PHE A 118 19.55 -2.99 -14.48
C PHE A 118 19.57 -4.15 -13.45
N ASP A 119 20.48 -5.11 -13.63
CA ASP A 119 20.64 -6.24 -12.70
C ASP A 119 20.99 -5.75 -11.30
N TYR A 120 20.15 -6.11 -10.34
CA TYR A 120 20.29 -5.68 -8.95
C TYR A 120 21.62 -6.10 -8.33
N ALA A 121 22.09 -7.34 -8.60
CA ALA A 121 23.32 -7.85 -7.99
C ALA A 121 24.57 -7.10 -8.51
N THR A 122 24.52 -6.63 -9.73
CA THR A 122 25.56 -5.79 -10.33
C THR A 122 25.52 -4.37 -9.77
N LEU A 123 24.33 -3.76 -9.73
CA LEU A 123 24.14 -2.40 -9.24
C LEU A 123 24.45 -2.25 -7.75
N LEU A 124 24.27 -3.31 -6.97
CA LEU A 124 24.62 -3.35 -5.54
C LEU A 124 26.13 -3.11 -5.28
N LYS A 125 26.99 -3.39 -6.26
CA LYS A 125 28.45 -3.23 -6.18
C LYS A 125 28.95 -1.87 -6.65
N THR A 126 28.03 -1.02 -7.15
CA THR A 126 28.38 0.30 -7.68
C THR A 126 28.90 1.21 -6.58
N GLN A 127 30.09 1.76 -6.77
CA GLN A 127 30.66 2.76 -5.85
C GLN A 127 29.95 4.10 -6.06
N LEU A 128 29.32 4.62 -5.02
CA LEU A 128 28.60 5.89 -5.05
C LEU A 128 29.33 6.92 -4.19
N SER A 129 29.42 8.16 -4.68
CA SER A 129 29.83 9.27 -3.81
C SER A 129 28.72 9.59 -2.80
N PRO A 130 29.03 10.07 -1.58
CA PRO A 130 28.02 10.30 -0.55
C PRO A 130 26.83 11.16 -1.01
N HIS A 131 27.11 12.21 -1.77
CA HIS A 131 26.07 13.10 -2.29
C HIS A 131 25.15 12.40 -3.30
N VAL A 132 25.71 11.60 -4.20
CA VAL A 132 24.94 10.84 -5.19
C VAL A 132 24.12 9.75 -4.51
N GLU A 133 24.71 9.03 -3.54
CA GLU A 133 24.00 8.01 -2.75
C GLU A 133 22.76 8.60 -2.07
N TRP A 134 22.90 9.78 -1.46
CA TRP A 134 21.83 10.53 -0.81
C TRP A 134 20.69 10.88 -1.78
N LEU A 135 21.02 11.46 -2.94
CA LEU A 135 20.01 11.85 -3.94
C LEU A 135 19.24 10.64 -4.49
N LEU A 136 19.96 9.56 -4.81
CA LEU A 136 19.34 8.35 -5.34
C LEU A 136 18.46 7.66 -4.28
N MET A 137 18.95 7.57 -3.04
CA MET A 137 18.19 7.05 -1.90
C MET A 137 16.89 7.83 -1.71
N LEU A 138 16.93 9.16 -1.76
CA LEU A 138 15.72 9.99 -1.64
C LEU A 138 14.72 9.71 -2.76
N GLY A 139 15.17 9.47 -3.99
CA GLY A 139 14.30 9.12 -5.10
C GLY A 139 13.53 7.81 -4.86
N PHE A 140 14.20 6.79 -4.35
CA PHE A 140 13.56 5.54 -3.93
C PHE A 140 12.65 5.75 -2.72
N PHE A 141 13.13 6.47 -1.70
CA PHE A 141 12.37 6.73 -0.49
C PHE A 141 11.06 7.46 -0.76
N VAL A 142 11.05 8.50 -1.61
CA VAL A 142 9.83 9.24 -1.96
C VAL A 142 8.78 8.33 -2.58
N ALA A 143 9.16 7.47 -3.51
CA ALA A 143 8.22 6.52 -4.13
C ALA A 143 7.63 5.55 -3.10
N PHE A 144 8.47 5.01 -2.23
CA PHE A 144 8.03 4.09 -1.20
C PHE A 144 7.22 4.79 -0.11
N ALA A 145 7.58 6.00 0.30
CA ALA A 145 6.86 6.80 1.29
C ALA A 145 5.45 7.20 0.81
N VAL A 146 5.28 7.53 -0.46
CA VAL A 146 3.96 7.79 -1.04
C VAL A 146 3.10 6.53 -1.00
N LYS A 147 3.62 5.39 -1.46
CA LYS A 147 2.85 4.15 -1.54
C LYS A 147 2.60 3.51 -0.16
N MET A 148 3.53 3.64 0.81
CA MET A 148 3.40 3.18 2.20
C MET A 148 2.63 4.17 3.09
N PRO A 149 1.87 5.07 2.58
CA PRO A 149 1.26 6.32 2.98
C PRO A 149 1.87 7.00 4.21
N VAL A 150 3.13 7.38 4.08
CA VAL A 150 3.82 8.16 5.12
C VAL A 150 3.26 9.59 5.18
N VAL A 151 3.10 10.14 6.39
CA VAL A 151 2.72 11.56 6.55
C VAL A 151 3.90 12.45 6.12
N PRO A 152 3.68 13.48 5.26
CA PRO A 152 2.41 14.09 4.85
C PRO A 152 1.81 13.57 3.52
N VAL A 153 2.46 12.63 2.83
CA VAL A 153 2.06 12.19 1.47
C VAL A 153 1.00 11.07 1.45
N HIS A 154 0.32 10.84 2.57
CA HIS A 154 -0.67 9.79 2.80
C HIS A 154 -2.09 10.09 2.30
N SER A 155 -2.39 11.35 1.95
CA SER A 155 -3.77 11.83 1.81
C SER A 155 -4.59 11.17 0.68
N TRP A 156 -3.95 10.48 -0.24
CA TRP A 156 -4.61 9.72 -1.30
C TRP A 156 -5.28 8.43 -0.79
N LEU A 157 -4.70 7.80 0.25
CA LEU A 157 -5.11 6.49 0.72
C LEU A 157 -6.53 6.45 1.28
N PRO A 158 -6.95 7.34 2.22
CA PRO A 158 -8.31 7.32 2.75
C PRO A 158 -9.37 7.62 1.69
N ASP A 159 -9.04 8.45 0.71
CA ASP A 159 -9.97 8.77 -0.39
C ASP A 159 -10.09 7.58 -1.36
N ALA A 160 -8.98 6.92 -1.71
CA ALA A 160 -8.98 5.73 -2.54
C ALA A 160 -9.78 4.59 -1.88
N HIS A 161 -9.51 4.26 -0.62
CA HIS A 161 -10.21 3.18 0.10
C HIS A 161 -11.69 3.47 0.31
N ALA A 162 -12.05 4.71 0.63
CA ALA A 162 -13.44 5.08 0.84
C ALA A 162 -14.27 4.86 -0.43
N GLN A 163 -13.68 5.08 -1.60
CA GLN A 163 -14.42 4.98 -2.87
C GLN A 163 -14.19 3.66 -3.61
N ALA A 164 -13.13 2.90 -3.34
CA ALA A 164 -12.86 1.64 -4.01
C ALA A 164 -13.97 0.59 -3.75
N PRO A 165 -14.25 -0.31 -4.73
CA PRO A 165 -15.05 -1.50 -4.47
C PRO A 165 -14.36 -2.37 -3.42
N THR A 166 -15.10 -3.28 -2.78
CA THR A 166 -14.58 -4.09 -1.66
C THR A 166 -13.30 -4.83 -2.03
N ALA A 167 -13.28 -5.55 -3.15
CA ALA A 167 -12.09 -6.26 -3.62
C ALA A 167 -10.90 -5.31 -3.89
N GLY A 168 -11.15 -4.12 -4.46
CA GLY A 168 -10.10 -3.12 -4.66
C GLY A 168 -9.49 -2.63 -3.33
N SER A 169 -10.31 -2.48 -2.27
CA SER A 169 -9.81 -2.14 -0.93
C SER A 169 -9.04 -3.28 -0.30
N VAL A 170 -9.45 -4.54 -0.50
CA VAL A 170 -8.74 -5.74 -0.03
C VAL A 170 -7.33 -5.79 -0.64
N ASP A 171 -7.20 -5.64 -1.95
CA ASP A 171 -5.90 -5.68 -2.63
C ASP A 171 -5.03 -4.46 -2.25
N LEU A 172 -5.62 -3.28 -2.19
CA LEU A 172 -4.89 -2.05 -1.86
C LEU A 172 -4.32 -2.12 -0.43
N ALA A 173 -5.14 -2.42 0.59
CA ALA A 173 -4.70 -2.53 1.97
C ALA A 173 -3.90 -3.81 2.25
N GLY A 174 -4.35 -4.92 1.69
CA GLY A 174 -3.76 -6.23 1.96
C GLY A 174 -2.37 -6.40 1.36
N ILE A 175 -2.13 -5.91 0.14
CA ILE A 175 -0.96 -6.26 -0.63
C ILE A 175 -0.19 -5.04 -1.15
N LEU A 176 -0.85 -4.05 -1.78
CA LEU A 176 -0.15 -2.94 -2.45
C LEU A 176 0.71 -2.11 -1.50
N LEU A 177 0.25 -1.83 -0.29
CA LEU A 177 1.03 -1.09 0.70
C LEU A 177 2.34 -1.80 1.07
N LYS A 178 2.33 -3.15 1.08
CA LYS A 178 3.48 -3.98 1.44
C LYS A 178 4.55 -4.02 0.36
N THR A 179 4.20 -3.73 -0.89
CA THR A 179 5.22 -3.62 -1.96
C THR A 179 6.22 -2.50 -1.65
N ALA A 180 5.78 -1.42 -1.00
CA ALA A 180 6.65 -0.31 -0.60
C ALA A 180 7.59 -0.70 0.56
N ALA A 181 7.05 -1.35 1.61
CA ALA A 181 7.88 -1.86 2.70
C ALA A 181 8.91 -2.88 2.19
N TYR A 182 8.49 -3.78 1.29
CA TYR A 182 9.39 -4.71 0.61
C TYR A 182 10.48 -3.96 -0.18
N GLY A 183 10.10 -2.93 -0.93
CA GLY A 183 11.04 -2.11 -1.71
C GLY A 183 12.09 -1.41 -0.84
N LEU A 184 11.70 -0.89 0.32
CA LEU A 184 12.64 -0.31 1.30
C LEU A 184 13.63 -1.38 1.79
N ILE A 185 13.15 -2.54 2.25
CA ILE A 185 13.99 -3.60 2.81
C ILE A 185 14.88 -4.22 1.72
N ARG A 186 14.33 -4.49 0.54
CA ARG A 186 15.02 -5.26 -0.50
C ARG A 186 15.95 -4.42 -1.36
N PHE A 187 15.58 -3.16 -1.64
CA PHE A 187 16.30 -2.32 -2.59
C PHE A 187 16.90 -1.08 -1.92
N ALA A 188 16.13 -0.23 -1.24
CA ALA A 188 16.64 1.05 -0.75
C ALA A 188 17.75 0.88 0.29
N LEU A 189 17.53 0.09 1.34
CA LEU A 189 18.53 -0.10 2.38
C LEU A 189 19.83 -0.75 1.87
N PRO A 190 19.80 -1.82 1.06
CA PRO A 190 21.04 -2.43 0.59
C PRO A 190 21.78 -1.64 -0.49
N LEU A 191 21.05 -0.93 -1.38
CA LEU A 191 21.67 -0.12 -2.44
C LEU A 191 22.32 1.16 -1.91
N PHE A 192 21.76 1.72 -0.82
CA PHE A 192 22.18 3.02 -0.26
C PHE A 192 22.38 2.92 1.26
N PRO A 193 23.33 2.09 1.75
CA PRO A 193 23.44 1.79 3.18
C PRO A 193 23.85 3.01 4.01
N ASN A 194 24.78 3.85 3.53
CA ASN A 194 25.26 5.00 4.27
C ASN A 194 24.20 6.12 4.32
N ALA A 195 23.63 6.46 3.17
CA ALA A 195 22.55 7.45 3.10
C ALA A 195 21.33 7.04 3.89
N SER A 196 20.96 5.74 3.85
CA SER A 196 19.83 5.20 4.64
C SER A 196 20.10 5.27 6.14
N ALA A 197 21.31 4.99 6.59
CA ALA A 197 21.68 5.08 8.02
C ALA A 197 21.64 6.54 8.51
N GLU A 198 22.14 7.48 7.71
CA GLU A 198 22.08 8.91 8.04
C GLU A 198 20.65 9.45 8.04
N PHE A 199 19.80 8.95 7.13
CA PHE A 199 18.39 9.33 7.02
C PHE A 199 17.49 8.66 8.07
N ALA A 200 17.94 7.59 8.72
CA ALA A 200 17.14 6.78 9.65
C ALA A 200 16.43 7.59 10.75
N PRO A 201 17.04 8.59 11.42
CA PRO A 201 16.33 9.41 12.40
C PRO A 201 15.13 10.15 11.82
N ILE A 202 15.26 10.69 10.61
CA ILE A 202 14.18 11.40 9.91
C ILE A 202 13.05 10.42 9.59
N ALA A 203 13.38 9.26 9.03
CA ALA A 203 12.40 8.23 8.70
C ALA A 203 11.64 7.72 9.94
N MET A 204 12.34 7.52 11.06
CA MET A 204 11.71 7.13 12.32
C MET A 204 10.78 8.22 12.87
N TRP A 205 11.14 9.50 12.80
CA TRP A 205 10.24 10.59 13.17
C TRP A 205 9.01 10.66 12.28
N LEU A 206 9.15 10.49 10.97
CA LEU A 206 8.00 10.38 10.06
C LEU A 206 7.09 9.20 10.43
N GLY A 207 7.68 8.07 10.83
CA GLY A 207 6.95 6.91 11.35
C GLY A 207 6.16 7.25 12.63
N ILE A 208 6.79 7.89 13.61
CA ILE A 208 6.15 8.32 14.87
C ILE A 208 4.98 9.27 14.58
N ILE A 209 5.20 10.29 13.76
CA ILE A 209 4.13 11.21 13.34
C ILE A 209 3.00 10.44 12.67
N GLY A 210 3.32 9.48 11.79
CA GLY A 210 2.33 8.63 11.13
C GLY A 210 1.47 7.82 12.10
N ILE A 211 2.07 7.25 13.16
CA ILE A 211 1.37 6.49 14.19
C ILE A 211 0.32 7.36 14.87
N PHE A 212 0.73 8.48 15.46
CA PHE A 212 -0.19 9.33 16.23
C PHE A 212 -1.20 10.03 15.34
N TYR A 213 -0.75 10.61 14.24
CA TYR A 213 -1.62 11.32 13.30
C TYR A 213 -2.65 10.38 12.66
N GLY A 214 -2.23 9.20 12.21
CA GLY A 214 -3.13 8.19 11.65
C GLY A 214 -4.16 7.70 12.66
N ALA A 215 -3.75 7.43 13.91
CA ALA A 215 -4.64 7.02 14.98
C ALA A 215 -5.68 8.11 15.31
N LEU A 216 -5.24 9.36 15.54
CA LEU A 216 -6.13 10.46 15.84
C LEU A 216 -7.17 10.73 14.73
N LEU A 217 -6.71 10.70 13.47
CA LEU A 217 -7.62 10.85 12.34
C LEU A 217 -8.57 9.66 12.18
N SER A 218 -8.16 8.45 12.54
CA SER A 218 -9.03 7.27 12.55
C SER A 218 -10.20 7.47 13.52
N PHE A 219 -9.93 7.93 14.75
CA PHE A 219 -10.97 8.24 15.74
C PHE A 219 -11.93 9.36 15.30
N ALA A 220 -11.46 10.30 14.50
CA ALA A 220 -12.27 11.43 14.04
C ALA A 220 -13.17 11.09 12.83
N GLN A 221 -13.08 9.87 12.27
CA GLN A 221 -13.89 9.50 11.10
C GLN A 221 -15.31 9.11 11.48
N THR A 222 -16.24 9.44 10.60
CA THR A 222 -17.62 8.94 10.64
C THR A 222 -17.90 7.87 9.58
N ASP A 223 -17.06 7.77 8.56
CA ASP A 223 -17.12 6.73 7.51
C ASP A 223 -16.24 5.54 7.93
N ILE A 224 -16.83 4.34 8.03
CA ILE A 224 -16.14 3.13 8.49
C ILE A 224 -14.95 2.73 7.59
N LYS A 225 -15.05 2.89 6.26
CA LYS A 225 -13.91 2.61 5.36
C LYS A 225 -12.77 3.61 5.56
N ARG A 226 -13.08 4.89 5.83
CA ARG A 226 -12.06 5.89 6.13
C ARG A 226 -11.37 5.64 7.47
N LEU A 227 -12.13 5.18 8.48
CA LEU A 227 -11.57 4.77 9.76
C LEU A 227 -10.52 3.67 9.58
N VAL A 228 -10.87 2.59 8.87
CA VAL A 228 -9.93 1.49 8.58
C VAL A 228 -8.74 1.96 7.75
N ALA A 229 -8.94 2.87 6.78
CA ALA A 229 -7.85 3.41 5.98
C ALA A 229 -6.85 4.24 6.82
N TYR A 230 -7.32 5.09 7.72
CA TYR A 230 -6.43 5.86 8.60
C TYR A 230 -5.73 4.98 9.64
N SER A 231 -6.36 3.90 10.13
CA SER A 231 -5.67 2.93 10.98
C SER A 231 -4.51 2.27 10.24
N SER A 232 -4.63 2.03 8.93
CA SER A 232 -3.54 1.53 8.10
C SER A 232 -2.36 2.51 8.02
N VAL A 233 -2.62 3.84 7.96
CA VAL A 233 -1.56 4.87 8.03
C VAL A 233 -0.77 4.73 9.33
N SER A 234 -1.47 4.57 10.47
CA SER A 234 -0.84 4.36 11.78
C SER A 234 0.00 3.08 11.81
N HIS A 235 -0.53 1.95 11.33
CA HIS A 235 0.20 0.68 11.29
C HIS A 235 1.44 0.72 10.38
N MET A 236 1.39 1.46 9.27
CA MET A 236 2.57 1.65 8.41
C MET A 236 3.64 2.53 9.06
N GLY A 237 3.29 3.38 10.02
CA GLY A 237 4.25 4.10 10.85
C GLY A 237 5.14 3.16 11.67
N PHE A 238 4.58 2.10 12.28
CA PHE A 238 5.38 1.06 12.97
C PHE A 238 6.31 0.32 12.01
N VAL A 239 5.84 0.02 10.80
CA VAL A 239 6.66 -0.60 9.75
C VAL A 239 7.85 0.29 9.40
N MET A 240 7.64 1.59 9.23
CA MET A 240 8.72 2.56 8.94
C MET A 240 9.77 2.58 10.06
N ILE A 241 9.37 2.68 11.31
CA ILE A 241 10.28 2.67 12.47
C ILE A 241 11.08 1.36 12.50
N GLY A 242 10.41 0.22 12.31
CA GLY A 242 11.06 -1.09 12.35
C GLY A 242 12.10 -1.27 11.23
N ILE A 243 11.82 -0.76 10.02
CA ILE A 243 12.75 -0.80 8.88
C ILE A 243 14.03 0.00 9.18
N TYR A 244 13.90 1.22 9.72
CA TYR A 244 15.02 2.14 9.94
C TYR A 244 15.66 2.03 11.33
N SER A 245 15.19 1.13 12.20
CA SER A 245 15.77 0.92 13.56
C SER A 245 17.15 0.29 13.56
N GLY A 246 17.61 -0.28 12.43
CA GLY A 246 18.87 -1.04 12.36
C GLY A 246 18.86 -2.39 13.13
N SER A 247 17.75 -2.78 13.74
CA SER A 247 17.62 -4.01 14.53
C SER A 247 17.08 -5.16 13.66
N GLN A 248 17.79 -6.29 13.69
CA GLN A 248 17.33 -7.51 13.01
C GLN A 248 16.00 -8.04 13.59
N VAL A 249 15.81 -7.93 14.90
CA VAL A 249 14.56 -8.33 15.56
C VAL A 249 13.41 -7.43 15.11
N ALA A 250 13.65 -6.12 14.97
CA ALA A 250 12.65 -5.19 14.46
C ALA A 250 12.28 -5.49 13.00
N LEU A 251 13.25 -5.85 12.15
CA LEU A 251 12.96 -6.27 10.75
C LEU A 251 12.11 -7.54 10.70
N GLN A 252 12.35 -8.52 11.60
CA GLN A 252 11.46 -9.68 11.72
C GLN A 252 10.05 -9.26 12.12
N GLY A 253 9.93 -8.35 13.09
CA GLY A 253 8.65 -7.74 13.49
C GLY A 253 7.95 -7.03 12.34
N VAL A 254 8.69 -6.32 11.48
CA VAL A 254 8.15 -5.69 10.27
C VAL A 254 7.53 -6.71 9.35
N VAL A 255 8.21 -7.83 9.07
CA VAL A 255 7.67 -8.89 8.20
C VAL A 255 6.39 -9.48 8.79
N VAL A 256 6.37 -9.75 10.10
CA VAL A 256 5.16 -10.21 10.80
C VAL A 256 4.04 -9.18 10.70
N GLN A 257 4.35 -7.89 10.91
CA GLN A 257 3.37 -6.80 10.79
C GLN A 257 2.81 -6.66 9.37
N MET A 258 3.65 -6.84 8.34
CA MET A 258 3.19 -6.81 6.95
C MET A 258 2.13 -7.89 6.68
N ILE A 259 2.31 -9.09 7.21
CA ILE A 259 1.37 -10.21 7.05
C ILE A 259 0.12 -9.96 7.90
N ALA A 260 0.30 -9.69 9.19
CA ALA A 260 -0.80 -9.48 10.14
C ALA A 260 -1.72 -8.34 9.69
N HIS A 261 -1.14 -7.18 9.33
CA HIS A 261 -1.90 -6.07 8.79
C HIS A 261 -2.53 -6.42 7.43
N GLY A 262 -1.86 -7.19 6.57
CA GLY A 262 -2.43 -7.64 5.30
C GLY A 262 -3.72 -8.42 5.50
N LEU A 263 -3.72 -9.38 6.40
CA LEU A 263 -4.88 -10.21 6.73
C LEU A 263 -5.97 -9.43 7.46
N SER A 264 -5.60 -8.70 8.51
CA SER A 264 -6.59 -7.98 9.34
C SER A 264 -7.26 -6.83 8.59
N ALA A 265 -6.49 -6.02 7.82
CA ALA A 265 -7.07 -4.94 7.03
C ALA A 265 -7.97 -5.47 5.90
N ALA A 266 -7.55 -6.54 5.21
CA ALA A 266 -8.38 -7.19 4.21
C ALA A 266 -9.71 -7.69 4.81
N ALA A 267 -9.66 -8.38 5.95
CA ALA A 267 -10.85 -8.85 6.66
C ALA A 267 -11.77 -7.68 7.06
N LEU A 268 -11.22 -6.61 7.61
CA LEU A 268 -12.00 -5.41 7.97
C LEU A 268 -12.67 -4.76 6.74
N PHE A 269 -11.99 -4.68 5.60
CA PHE A 269 -12.60 -4.13 4.37
C PHE A 269 -13.67 -5.06 3.80
N ILE A 270 -13.52 -6.38 3.89
CA ILE A 270 -14.57 -7.34 3.52
C ILE A 270 -15.81 -7.14 4.42
N LEU A 271 -15.61 -7.00 5.74
CA LEU A 271 -16.71 -6.72 6.67
C LEU A 271 -17.38 -5.37 6.38
N CYS A 272 -16.61 -4.32 6.06
CA CYS A 272 -17.16 -3.03 5.62
C CYS A 272 -18.01 -3.17 4.36
N GLY A 273 -17.59 -3.99 3.39
CA GLY A 273 -18.36 -4.30 2.19
C GLY A 273 -19.68 -5.00 2.51
N GLN A 274 -19.64 -6.04 3.34
CA GLN A 274 -20.83 -6.79 3.77
C GLN A 274 -21.83 -5.91 4.56
N LEU A 275 -21.33 -5.01 5.40
CA LEU A 275 -22.15 -4.03 6.10
C LEU A 275 -22.83 -3.07 5.12
N TYR A 276 -22.06 -2.58 4.15
CA TYR A 276 -22.59 -1.67 3.13
C TYR A 276 -23.67 -2.32 2.25
N GLU A 277 -23.49 -3.55 1.83
CA GLU A 277 -24.52 -4.30 1.06
C GLU A 277 -25.85 -4.44 1.80
N ARG A 278 -25.83 -4.52 3.14
CA ARG A 278 -27.02 -4.69 3.97
C ARG A 278 -27.66 -3.38 4.44
N LEU A 279 -26.83 -2.38 4.75
CA LEU A 279 -27.29 -1.12 5.35
C LEU A 279 -27.34 0.03 4.33
N HIS A 280 -26.71 -0.10 3.18
CA HIS A 280 -26.57 0.91 2.14
C HIS A 280 -26.03 2.26 2.67
N THR A 281 -25.26 2.22 3.76
CA THR A 281 -24.59 3.39 4.35
C THR A 281 -23.23 3.01 4.91
N ARG A 282 -22.29 3.95 4.92
CA ARG A 282 -20.98 3.84 5.57
C ARG A 282 -20.87 4.71 6.81
N ASP A 283 -21.90 5.51 7.09
CA ASP A 283 -21.94 6.41 8.24
C ASP A 283 -22.19 5.60 9.53
N MET A 284 -21.16 5.48 10.37
CA MET A 284 -21.20 4.73 11.62
C MET A 284 -22.26 5.24 12.60
N ARG A 285 -22.65 6.53 12.52
CA ARG A 285 -23.72 7.10 13.36
C ARG A 285 -25.09 6.50 13.06
N LYS A 286 -25.25 5.90 11.87
CA LYS A 286 -26.47 5.20 11.43
C LYS A 286 -26.41 3.69 11.64
N MET A 287 -25.30 3.16 12.18
CA MET A 287 -25.05 1.73 12.38
C MET A 287 -25.35 1.30 13.82
N GLY A 288 -26.60 1.48 14.26
CA GLY A 288 -27.05 1.00 15.58
C GLY A 288 -27.69 -0.39 15.52
N GLY A 289 -27.65 -1.14 16.63
CA GLY A 289 -28.35 -2.42 16.78
C GLY A 289 -27.86 -3.57 15.90
N LEU A 290 -26.58 -3.57 15.50
CA LEU A 290 -25.99 -4.57 14.60
C LEU A 290 -26.02 -5.99 15.20
N TRP A 291 -25.95 -6.13 16.52
CA TRP A 291 -25.97 -7.43 17.22
C TRP A 291 -27.19 -8.27 16.85
N SER A 292 -28.36 -7.65 16.79
CA SER A 292 -29.60 -8.35 16.45
C SER A 292 -29.70 -8.71 14.96
N ARG A 293 -28.98 -7.96 14.09
CA ARG A 293 -29.06 -8.14 12.63
C ARG A 293 -27.92 -8.99 12.06
N MET A 294 -26.78 -9.01 12.73
CA MET A 294 -25.56 -9.69 12.25
C MET A 294 -24.78 -10.35 13.40
N PRO A 295 -25.37 -11.28 14.16
CA PRO A 295 -24.75 -11.81 15.37
C PRO A 295 -23.41 -12.52 15.11
N LEU A 296 -23.30 -13.32 14.04
CA LEU A 296 -22.07 -14.06 13.73
C LEU A 296 -20.89 -13.13 13.35
N SER A 297 -21.16 -12.07 12.59
CA SER A 297 -20.11 -11.12 12.20
C SER A 297 -19.60 -10.33 13.39
N LEU A 298 -20.46 -10.02 14.38
CA LEU A 298 -20.09 -9.28 15.59
C LEU A 298 -19.33 -10.14 16.60
N ILE A 299 -19.62 -11.42 16.71
CA ILE A 299 -18.85 -12.37 17.54
C ILE A 299 -17.39 -12.35 17.11
N HIS A 300 -17.09 -12.43 15.81
CA HIS A 300 -15.73 -12.41 15.30
C HIS A 300 -15.03 -11.05 15.44
N ILE A 301 -15.76 -9.95 15.53
CA ILE A 301 -15.19 -8.61 15.74
C ILE A 301 -14.94 -8.32 17.23
N SER A 302 -15.79 -8.82 18.13
CA SER A 302 -15.78 -8.47 19.55
C SER A 302 -14.96 -9.42 20.44
N GLU A 303 -14.70 -10.66 20.03
CA GLU A 303 -13.93 -11.61 20.83
C GLU A 303 -12.47 -11.25 21.07
N PRO A 304 -11.71 -10.62 20.14
CA PRO A 304 -10.34 -10.23 20.41
C PRO A 304 -10.18 -9.18 21.51
N THR A 305 -11.26 -8.51 21.91
CA THR A 305 -11.23 -7.45 22.92
C THR A 305 -11.57 -7.91 24.34
N ARG A 306 -11.84 -9.20 24.55
CA ARG A 306 -12.17 -9.79 25.85
C ARG A 306 -11.04 -10.62 26.48
N GLN A 307 -9.83 -10.63 25.90
CA GLN A 307 -8.64 -11.23 26.53
C GLN A 307 -7.73 -10.17 27.12
#